data_9c81011e4331295dbdb9687f2924a054
#
_entry.id   9c81011e4331295dbdb9687f2924a054
#
_cell.length_a   1.000
_cell.length_b   1.000
_cell.length_c   1.000
_cell.angle_alpha   90.00
_cell.angle_beta   90.00
_cell.angle_gamma   90.00
#
_symmetry.space_group_name_H-M   'P 1'
#
loop_
_entity.id
_entity.type
_entity.pdbx_description
1 polymer ?
#
loop_
_entity_poly.entity_id
_entity_poly.type
_entity_poly.pdbx_seq_one_letter_code
_entity_poly.pdbx_strand_id
1 'polypeptide(L)'
;MPEFEIGFSPCPNDTFIFDALVNHKIDTKGYTFKVHLQDVQTLNEWAIAGKLPFSKISYGVWPLVKNNYALLNSGGALGKGVGPLLVYKEDASRPDGKPDASTMRVAIPGVNTTAHLLFSLAFPNVTNKEFLVFNEIENAVLHGDVDAGVIIHENRFTYAGKGLSKWLDLGTYFEETFNAPIPLGGIIARNDVNEKDIAIVDDLIKQSVQYAFANSYDILPDYIKHHSQEMSEQVMRQHIDLYVNDFTIDMGDTGRKAIQQLENTFSELNK
;
A
#
# COMPACT_ATOMS: atom_id res chain seq x y z
N MET A 1 -27.71 -6.75 -14.40
CA MET A 1 -26.54 -7.26 -13.69
C MET A 1 -25.87 -6.06 -13.04
N PRO A 2 -25.43 -6.13 -11.79
CA PRO A 2 -24.83 -4.98 -11.13
C PRO A 2 -23.47 -4.64 -11.78
N GLU A 3 -23.29 -3.36 -12.09
CA GLU A 3 -22.01 -2.79 -12.48
C GLU A 3 -21.50 -1.93 -11.32
N PHE A 4 -20.26 -2.16 -10.88
CA PHE A 4 -19.65 -1.37 -9.82
C PHE A 4 -18.39 -0.67 -10.31
N GLU A 5 -18.14 0.53 -9.78
CA GLU A 5 -16.85 1.19 -9.92
C GLU A 5 -15.89 0.66 -8.84
N ILE A 6 -14.65 0.33 -9.24
CA ILE A 6 -13.61 -0.14 -8.33
C ILE A 6 -12.30 0.61 -8.59
N GLY A 7 -11.68 1.09 -7.51
CA GLY A 7 -10.38 1.77 -7.58
C GLY A 7 -9.26 0.94 -6.98
N PHE A 8 -8.14 0.83 -7.70
CA PHE A 8 -6.91 0.23 -7.18
C PHE A 8 -5.68 0.81 -7.91
N SER A 9 -4.48 0.53 -7.40
CA SER A 9 -3.27 1.09 -7.99
C SER A 9 -2.82 0.32 -9.24
N PRO A 10 -2.08 0.97 -10.16
CA PRO A 10 -1.48 0.29 -11.31
C PRO A 10 -0.29 -0.60 -10.93
N CYS A 11 0.08 -0.67 -9.64
CA CYS A 11 1.21 -1.45 -9.17
C CYS A 11 1.03 -2.96 -9.42
N PRO A 12 2.15 -3.71 -9.58
CA PRO A 12 2.10 -5.14 -9.91
C PRO A 12 1.28 -5.99 -8.96
N ASN A 13 1.31 -5.71 -7.65
CA ASN A 13 0.52 -6.44 -6.66
C ASN A 13 -0.98 -6.27 -6.87
N ASP A 14 -1.47 -5.04 -7.08
CA ASP A 14 -2.90 -4.78 -7.24
C ASP A 14 -3.38 -5.30 -8.62
N THR A 15 -2.63 -5.03 -9.68
CA THR A 15 -2.98 -5.57 -11.01
C THR A 15 -2.96 -7.10 -11.04
N PHE A 16 -2.08 -7.77 -10.27
CA PHE A 16 -2.08 -9.22 -10.10
C PHE A 16 -3.34 -9.71 -9.36
N ILE A 17 -3.74 -9.02 -8.28
CA ILE A 17 -4.94 -9.34 -7.49
C ILE A 17 -6.20 -9.24 -8.35
N PHE A 18 -6.33 -8.17 -9.13
CA PHE A 18 -7.59 -7.82 -9.81
C PHE A 18 -7.70 -8.29 -11.26
N ASP A 19 -6.60 -8.71 -11.91
CA ASP A 19 -6.60 -9.09 -13.33
C ASP A 19 -7.68 -10.13 -13.67
N ALA A 20 -7.80 -11.20 -12.89
CA ALA A 20 -8.76 -12.26 -13.21
C ALA A 20 -10.22 -11.81 -13.01
N LEU A 21 -10.47 -10.90 -12.09
CA LEU A 21 -11.78 -10.32 -11.84
C LEU A 21 -12.20 -9.37 -12.97
N VAL A 22 -11.36 -8.38 -13.27
CA VAL A 22 -11.72 -7.28 -14.18
C VAL A 22 -11.63 -7.65 -15.65
N ASN A 23 -10.83 -8.68 -15.98
CA ASN A 23 -10.68 -9.22 -17.33
C ASN A 23 -11.46 -10.53 -17.55
N HIS A 24 -12.46 -10.82 -16.67
CA HIS A 24 -13.38 -11.96 -16.79
C HIS A 24 -12.69 -13.32 -16.98
N LYS A 25 -11.55 -13.55 -16.30
CA LYS A 25 -10.86 -14.84 -16.31
C LYS A 25 -11.44 -15.84 -15.31
N ILE A 26 -12.32 -15.37 -14.43
CA ILE A 26 -13.14 -16.16 -13.51
C ILE A 26 -14.63 -15.91 -13.78
N ASP A 27 -15.50 -16.78 -13.28
CA ASP A 27 -16.94 -16.52 -13.29
C ASP A 27 -17.30 -15.42 -12.30
N THR A 28 -17.62 -14.23 -12.81
CA THR A 28 -18.00 -13.06 -12.02
C THR A 28 -19.47 -13.09 -11.58
N LYS A 29 -20.18 -14.18 -11.76
CA LYS A 29 -21.63 -14.33 -11.41
C LYS A 29 -22.48 -13.21 -12.02
N GLY A 30 -22.03 -12.66 -13.16
CA GLY A 30 -22.68 -11.58 -13.88
C GLY A 30 -22.38 -10.15 -13.35
N TYR A 31 -21.48 -9.99 -12.40
CA TYR A 31 -20.96 -8.69 -12.00
C TYR A 31 -19.97 -8.14 -13.00
N THR A 32 -20.00 -6.83 -13.23
CA THR A 32 -19.01 -6.12 -14.06
C THR A 32 -18.40 -4.98 -13.28
N PHE A 33 -17.16 -4.62 -13.63
CA PHE A 33 -16.39 -3.63 -12.88
C PHE A 33 -15.83 -2.56 -13.83
N LYS A 34 -16.15 -1.29 -13.53
CA LYS A 34 -15.50 -0.14 -14.17
C LYS A 34 -14.29 0.23 -13.32
N VAL A 35 -13.10 0.02 -13.89
CA VAL A 35 -11.82 0.16 -13.18
C VAL A 35 -11.33 1.61 -13.20
N HIS A 36 -10.85 2.09 -12.05
CA HIS A 36 -10.13 3.34 -11.88
C HIS A 36 -8.73 3.06 -11.35
N LEU A 37 -7.72 3.21 -12.20
CA LEU A 37 -6.32 3.07 -11.81
C LEU A 37 -5.77 4.43 -11.35
N GLN A 38 -5.42 4.52 -10.06
CA GLN A 38 -4.90 5.73 -9.43
C GLN A 38 -3.83 5.37 -8.40
N ASP A 39 -2.95 6.32 -8.08
CA ASP A 39 -2.04 6.15 -6.94
C ASP A 39 -2.80 6.05 -5.61
N VAL A 40 -2.13 5.48 -4.60
CA VAL A 40 -2.77 5.19 -3.32
C VAL A 40 -3.21 6.44 -2.56
N GLN A 41 -2.50 7.57 -2.69
CA GLN A 41 -2.91 8.82 -2.02
C GLN A 41 -4.19 9.38 -2.64
N THR A 42 -4.30 9.38 -3.97
CA THR A 42 -5.53 9.75 -4.68
C THR A 42 -6.70 8.86 -4.29
N LEU A 43 -6.49 7.53 -4.20
CA LEU A 43 -7.52 6.59 -3.74
C LEU A 43 -7.95 6.86 -2.29
N ASN A 44 -7.01 7.20 -1.40
CA ASN A 44 -7.31 7.58 -0.02
C ASN A 44 -8.17 8.86 0.05
N GLU A 45 -7.85 9.87 -0.76
CA GLU A 45 -8.66 11.10 -0.87
C GLU A 45 -10.06 10.81 -1.40
N TRP A 46 -10.18 9.94 -2.40
CA TRP A 46 -11.46 9.51 -2.94
C TRP A 46 -12.29 8.73 -1.92
N ALA A 47 -11.66 7.91 -1.07
CA ALA A 47 -12.33 7.21 0.02
C ALA A 47 -12.86 8.19 1.08
N ILE A 48 -12.08 9.21 1.47
CA ILE A 48 -12.53 10.28 2.38
C ILE A 48 -13.73 11.02 1.78
N ALA A 49 -13.71 11.28 0.47
CA ALA A 49 -14.80 11.94 -0.25
C ALA A 49 -16.01 11.01 -0.54
N GLY A 50 -15.95 9.73 -0.21
CA GLY A 50 -17.03 8.77 -0.47
C GLY A 50 -17.27 8.46 -1.95
N LYS A 51 -16.23 8.61 -2.80
CA LYS A 51 -16.39 8.66 -4.27
C LYS A 51 -16.74 7.31 -4.88
N LEU A 52 -16.05 6.23 -4.48
CA LEU A 52 -16.19 4.92 -5.11
C LEU A 52 -16.92 3.93 -4.19
N PRO A 53 -17.74 3.02 -4.74
CA PRO A 53 -18.35 1.95 -3.97
C PRO A 53 -17.32 0.91 -3.48
N PHE A 54 -16.27 0.63 -4.26
CA PHE A 54 -15.16 -0.24 -3.87
C PHE A 54 -13.83 0.45 -4.16
N SER A 55 -12.91 0.40 -3.20
CA SER A 55 -11.59 1.03 -3.38
C SER A 55 -10.51 0.33 -2.57
N LYS A 56 -9.31 0.26 -3.15
CA LYS A 56 -8.08 0.07 -2.39
C LYS A 56 -7.79 1.32 -1.58
N ILE A 57 -7.34 1.14 -0.36
CA ILE A 57 -6.85 2.22 0.52
C ILE A 57 -5.59 1.81 1.26
N SER A 58 -4.83 2.80 1.75
CA SER A 58 -3.88 2.58 2.83
C SER A 58 -4.63 2.34 4.15
N TYR A 59 -4.17 1.40 4.99
CA TYR A 59 -4.76 1.27 6.32
C TYR A 59 -4.56 2.51 7.21
N GLY A 60 -3.59 3.37 6.89
CA GLY A 60 -3.41 4.65 7.56
C GLY A 60 -4.61 5.60 7.45
N VAL A 61 -5.42 5.49 6.37
CA VAL A 61 -6.65 6.29 6.20
C VAL A 61 -7.88 5.62 6.80
N TRP A 62 -7.81 4.32 7.10
CA TRP A 62 -8.95 3.56 7.60
C TRP A 62 -9.69 4.21 8.78
N PRO A 63 -9.01 4.76 9.81
CA PRO A 63 -9.71 5.43 10.92
C PRO A 63 -10.61 6.59 10.50
N LEU A 64 -10.31 7.25 9.38
CA LEU A 64 -11.06 8.39 8.87
C LEU A 64 -12.31 7.97 8.06
N VAL A 65 -12.30 6.76 7.50
CA VAL A 65 -13.36 6.32 6.56
C VAL A 65 -14.24 5.18 7.10
N LYS A 66 -13.88 4.53 8.20
CA LYS A 66 -14.55 3.34 8.78
C LYS A 66 -16.04 3.52 9.09
N ASN A 67 -16.51 4.75 9.28
CA ASN A 67 -17.93 5.01 9.52
C ASN A 67 -18.76 4.95 8.23
N ASN A 68 -18.14 5.11 7.06
CA ASN A 68 -18.79 5.14 5.76
C ASN A 68 -18.50 3.89 4.90
N TYR A 69 -17.56 3.07 5.33
CA TYR A 69 -17.10 1.89 4.60
C TYR A 69 -16.96 0.68 5.50
N ALA A 70 -17.18 -0.50 4.92
CA ALA A 70 -16.80 -1.79 5.48
C ALA A 70 -15.46 -2.24 4.89
N LEU A 71 -14.64 -2.91 5.70
CA LEU A 71 -13.38 -3.49 5.26
C LEU A 71 -13.61 -4.91 4.75
N LEU A 72 -13.15 -5.22 3.53
CA LEU A 72 -13.21 -6.56 2.95
C LEU A 72 -12.11 -7.45 3.54
N ASN A 73 -12.33 -8.76 3.50
CA ASN A 73 -11.35 -9.75 3.97
C ASN A 73 -10.24 -10.01 2.96
N SER A 74 -10.55 -9.85 1.68
CA SER A 74 -9.68 -10.24 0.57
C SER A 74 -9.05 -9.02 -0.10
N GLY A 75 -7.92 -9.21 -0.80
CA GLY A 75 -7.23 -8.15 -1.55
C GLY A 75 -6.33 -7.26 -0.70
N GLY A 76 -6.16 -7.55 0.60
CA GLY A 76 -5.30 -6.79 1.49
C GLY A 76 -3.81 -7.06 1.27
N ALA A 77 -2.98 -6.06 1.56
CA ALA A 77 -1.53 -6.16 1.63
C ALA A 77 -1.09 -6.06 3.10
N LEU A 78 -0.78 -7.20 3.70
CA LEU A 78 -0.27 -7.36 5.05
C LEU A 78 0.89 -8.36 5.01
N GLY A 79 1.85 -8.24 5.90
CA GLY A 79 2.93 -9.21 5.97
C GLY A 79 4.01 -8.85 6.96
N LYS A 80 5.15 -9.54 6.85
CA LYS A 80 6.37 -9.24 7.60
C LYS A 80 7.48 -8.86 6.62
N GLY A 81 8.28 -7.85 6.98
CA GLY A 81 9.35 -7.35 6.12
C GLY A 81 8.86 -6.60 4.87
N VAL A 82 7.62 -6.15 4.85
CA VAL A 82 6.95 -5.55 3.67
C VAL A 82 6.76 -4.03 3.79
N GLY A 83 7.29 -3.40 4.84
CA GLY A 83 7.01 -2.00 5.18
C GLY A 83 7.73 -0.97 4.32
N PRO A 84 7.34 0.31 4.45
CA PRO A 84 8.06 1.43 3.88
C PRO A 84 9.48 1.53 4.43
N LEU A 85 10.41 2.08 3.63
CA LEU A 85 11.77 2.35 4.06
C LEU A 85 12.01 3.85 4.18
N LEU A 86 12.63 4.27 5.27
CA LEU A 86 13.26 5.58 5.36
C LEU A 86 14.66 5.48 4.75
N VAL A 87 14.89 6.25 3.69
CA VAL A 87 16.14 6.30 2.96
C VAL A 87 16.74 7.70 2.98
N TYR A 88 18.05 7.78 2.80
CA TYR A 88 18.81 9.03 2.75
C TYR A 88 20.01 8.88 1.80
N LYS A 89 20.59 10.00 1.41
CA LYS A 89 21.90 10.03 0.72
C LYS A 89 22.99 10.23 1.75
N GLU A 90 23.98 9.33 1.75
CA GLU A 90 25.11 9.45 2.66
C GLU A 90 25.89 10.75 2.45
N ASP A 91 26.25 11.41 3.54
CA ASP A 91 27.05 12.62 3.57
C ASP A 91 28.29 12.38 4.43
N ALA A 92 29.44 12.22 3.76
CA ALA A 92 30.73 11.96 4.43
C ALA A 92 31.19 13.08 5.38
N SER A 93 30.56 14.25 5.32
CA SER A 93 30.83 15.35 6.27
C SER A 93 30.18 15.13 7.64
N ARG A 94 29.24 14.19 7.75
CA ARG A 94 28.53 13.85 8.99
C ARG A 94 29.15 12.63 9.67
N PRO A 95 29.18 12.56 11.02
CA PRO A 95 29.89 11.49 11.75
C PRO A 95 29.42 10.07 11.42
N ASP A 96 28.12 9.88 11.18
CA ASP A 96 27.50 8.60 10.84
C ASP A 96 26.90 8.58 9.41
N GLY A 97 27.23 9.59 8.61
CA GLY A 97 26.72 9.77 7.25
C GLY A 97 25.25 10.16 7.15
N LYS A 98 24.50 10.21 8.27
CA LYS A 98 23.04 10.40 8.31
C LYS A 98 22.64 11.86 8.52
N PRO A 99 21.43 12.24 8.06
CA PRO A 99 20.81 13.50 8.44
C PRO A 99 20.57 13.60 9.95
N ASP A 100 20.59 14.82 10.48
CA ASP A 100 20.17 15.07 11.86
C ASP A 100 18.64 14.95 11.97
N ALA A 101 18.17 13.96 12.73
CA ALA A 101 16.75 13.70 12.92
C ALA A 101 15.98 14.88 13.54
N SER A 102 16.67 15.80 14.26
CA SER A 102 15.99 16.94 14.88
C SER A 102 15.66 18.08 13.90
N THR A 103 16.34 18.14 12.77
CA THR A 103 16.23 19.24 11.79
C THR A 103 15.89 18.80 10.39
N MET A 104 15.93 17.49 10.09
CA MET A 104 15.78 16.96 8.74
C MET A 104 14.43 17.30 8.11
N ARG A 105 14.47 17.56 6.79
CA ARG A 105 13.29 17.62 5.92
C ARG A 105 13.08 16.23 5.36
N VAL A 106 11.86 15.73 5.42
CA VAL A 106 11.54 14.36 4.98
C VAL A 106 10.41 14.35 3.95
N ALA A 107 10.69 13.79 2.78
CA ALA A 107 9.66 13.53 1.79
C ALA A 107 8.84 12.29 2.15
N ILE A 108 7.50 12.40 2.06
CA ILE A 108 6.54 11.36 2.43
C ILE A 108 5.55 11.16 1.28
N PRO A 109 5.16 9.90 0.93
CA PRO A 109 4.37 9.61 -0.27
C PRO A 109 2.88 9.99 -0.18
N GLY A 110 2.48 10.73 0.82
CA GLY A 110 1.12 11.24 0.99
C GLY A 110 0.69 11.31 2.45
N VAL A 111 -0.14 12.31 2.75
CA VAL A 111 -0.57 12.62 4.13
C VAL A 111 -1.43 11.52 4.75
N ASN A 112 -2.23 10.82 3.93
CA ASN A 112 -3.18 9.80 4.38
C ASN A 112 -2.66 8.36 4.18
N THR A 113 -1.33 8.19 4.09
CA THR A 113 -0.73 6.86 3.85
C THR A 113 -0.31 6.16 5.14
N THR A 114 -0.27 4.83 5.11
CA THR A 114 0.35 4.03 6.18
C THR A 114 1.83 4.41 6.36
N ALA A 115 2.52 4.76 5.30
CA ALA A 115 3.90 5.22 5.33
C ALA A 115 4.09 6.48 6.21
N HIS A 116 3.18 7.45 6.09
CA HIS A 116 3.19 8.65 6.94
C HIS A 116 2.92 8.32 8.41
N LEU A 117 1.94 7.46 8.68
CA LEU A 117 1.61 7.04 10.04
C LEU A 117 2.80 6.34 10.72
N LEU A 118 3.45 5.42 10.02
CA LEU A 118 4.61 4.69 10.54
C LEU A 118 5.83 5.59 10.74
N PHE A 119 6.06 6.51 9.80
CA PHE A 119 7.11 7.51 9.97
C PHE A 119 6.85 8.38 11.21
N SER A 120 5.62 8.83 11.41
CA SER A 120 5.23 9.64 12.58
C SER A 120 5.34 8.87 13.89
N LEU A 121 5.10 7.56 13.89
CA LEU A 121 5.32 6.68 15.03
C LEU A 121 6.82 6.56 15.38
N ALA A 122 7.67 6.35 14.38
CA ALA A 122 9.12 6.18 14.59
C ALA A 122 9.84 7.50 14.90
N PHE A 123 9.35 8.62 14.35
CA PHE A 123 9.93 9.95 14.47
C PHE A 123 8.88 11.00 14.88
N PRO A 124 8.32 10.91 16.08
CA PRO A 124 7.18 11.76 16.50
C PRO A 124 7.53 13.26 16.58
N ASN A 125 8.80 13.58 16.73
CA ASN A 125 9.27 14.97 16.85
C ASN A 125 9.64 15.63 15.51
N VAL A 126 9.62 14.87 14.40
CA VAL A 126 9.93 15.40 13.07
C VAL A 126 8.68 16.03 12.47
N THR A 127 8.67 17.36 12.39
CA THR A 127 7.53 18.14 11.87
C THR A 127 7.75 18.66 10.45
N ASN A 128 9.01 18.72 9.98
CA ASN A 128 9.35 19.23 8.65
C ASN A 128 9.16 18.13 7.59
N LYS A 129 7.89 17.93 7.20
CA LYS A 129 7.45 16.89 6.26
C LYS A 129 6.99 17.53 4.96
N GLU A 130 7.47 17.02 3.84
CA GLU A 130 7.05 17.39 2.49
C GLU A 130 6.33 16.21 1.85
N PHE A 131 5.11 16.44 1.32
CA PHE A 131 4.32 15.39 0.69
C PHE A 131 4.51 15.44 -0.81
N LEU A 132 5.10 14.38 -1.36
CA LEU A 132 5.42 14.23 -2.78
C LEU A 132 4.74 12.98 -3.35
N VAL A 133 4.61 12.91 -4.66
CA VAL A 133 4.23 11.65 -5.33
C VAL A 133 5.36 10.64 -5.13
N PHE A 134 5.02 9.40 -4.83
CA PHE A 134 5.99 8.39 -4.38
C PHE A 134 7.21 8.20 -5.30
N ASN A 135 7.03 8.33 -6.62
CA ASN A 135 8.10 8.20 -7.62
C ASN A 135 9.03 9.42 -7.70
N GLU A 136 8.69 10.54 -7.06
CA GLU A 136 9.53 11.75 -7.01
C GLU A 136 10.47 11.76 -5.79
N ILE A 137 10.17 10.97 -4.75
CA ILE A 137 10.86 11.01 -3.46
C ILE A 137 12.35 10.68 -3.59
N GLU A 138 12.73 9.63 -4.30
CA GLU A 138 14.13 9.25 -4.46
C GLU A 138 14.95 10.37 -5.13
N ASN A 139 14.38 11.00 -6.16
CA ASN A 139 15.04 12.11 -6.85
C ASN A 139 15.20 13.33 -5.93
N ALA A 140 14.19 13.67 -5.14
CA ALA A 140 14.25 14.75 -4.17
C ALA A 140 15.37 14.54 -3.14
N VAL A 141 15.56 13.31 -2.65
CA VAL A 141 16.66 12.96 -1.75
C VAL A 141 18.03 13.04 -2.47
N LEU A 142 18.13 12.50 -3.68
CA LEU A 142 19.38 12.48 -4.46
C LEU A 142 19.87 13.89 -4.81
N HIS A 143 18.94 14.81 -5.13
CA HIS A 143 19.26 16.22 -5.44
C HIS A 143 19.49 17.08 -4.19
N GLY A 144 19.11 16.59 -3.00
CA GLY A 144 19.23 17.34 -1.75
C GLY A 144 18.10 18.35 -1.51
N ASP A 145 16.98 18.21 -2.22
CA ASP A 145 15.77 19.00 -1.99
C ASP A 145 15.16 18.68 -0.62
N VAL A 146 15.33 17.42 -0.17
CA VAL A 146 15.03 16.91 1.18
C VAL A 146 16.20 16.09 1.71
N ASP A 147 16.30 15.94 3.04
CA ASP A 147 17.41 15.23 3.69
C ASP A 147 17.19 13.70 3.71
N ALA A 148 15.93 13.26 3.76
CA ALA A 148 15.53 11.86 3.75
C ALA A 148 14.17 11.69 3.05
N GLY A 149 13.83 10.45 2.72
CA GLY A 149 12.55 10.14 2.07
C GLY A 149 12.00 8.80 2.50
N VAL A 150 10.67 8.71 2.61
CA VAL A 150 9.98 7.45 2.87
C VAL A 150 9.56 6.85 1.53
N ILE A 151 10.21 5.77 1.12
CA ILE A 151 9.92 5.07 -0.12
C ILE A 151 9.00 3.88 0.10
N ILE A 152 8.18 3.61 -0.90
CA ILE A 152 7.19 2.52 -0.94
C ILE A 152 7.29 1.80 -2.28
N HIS A 153 6.47 0.77 -2.47
CA HIS A 153 6.35 0.01 -3.71
C HIS A 153 7.69 -0.58 -4.19
N GLU A 154 7.91 -0.62 -5.49
CA GLU A 154 9.10 -1.18 -6.15
C GLU A 154 10.41 -0.44 -5.82
N ASN A 155 10.35 0.82 -5.41
CA ASN A 155 11.52 1.59 -5.01
C ASN A 155 12.30 0.92 -3.88
N ARG A 156 11.61 0.10 -3.05
CA ARG A 156 12.23 -0.73 -2.03
C ARG A 156 13.32 -1.68 -2.56
N PHE A 157 13.23 -2.08 -3.82
CA PHE A 157 14.20 -3.00 -4.45
C PHE A 157 15.31 -2.28 -5.20
N THR A 158 15.13 -1.01 -5.54
CA THR A 158 15.99 -0.29 -6.48
C THR A 158 16.80 0.86 -5.87
N TYR A 159 16.42 1.37 -4.68
CA TYR A 159 17.02 2.55 -4.05
C TYR A 159 18.53 2.45 -3.86
N ALA A 160 19.05 1.28 -3.48
CA ALA A 160 20.48 1.08 -3.23
C ALA A 160 21.32 1.23 -4.51
N GLY A 161 20.81 0.72 -5.64
CA GLY A 161 21.44 0.89 -6.95
C GLY A 161 21.45 2.33 -7.45
N LYS A 162 20.63 3.20 -6.89
CA LYS A 162 20.56 4.64 -7.18
C LYS A 162 21.47 5.49 -6.27
N GLY A 163 22.15 4.86 -5.29
CA GLY A 163 23.08 5.55 -4.37
C GLY A 163 22.39 6.08 -3.10
N LEU A 164 21.24 5.53 -2.75
CA LEU A 164 20.58 5.80 -1.47
C LEU A 164 20.89 4.71 -0.45
N SER A 165 20.96 5.08 0.83
CA SER A 165 21.15 4.18 1.95
C SER A 165 19.90 4.08 2.81
N LYS A 166 19.60 2.88 3.32
CA LYS A 166 18.48 2.66 4.24
C LYS A 166 18.83 3.13 5.64
N TRP A 167 18.00 4.02 6.20
CA TRP A 167 18.08 4.43 7.58
C TRP A 167 17.31 3.47 8.50
N LEU A 168 16.03 3.27 8.17
CA LEU A 168 15.12 2.44 8.97
C LEU A 168 14.11 1.73 8.06
N ASP A 169 13.83 0.48 8.36
CA ASP A 169 12.65 -0.22 7.84
C ASP A 169 11.50 0.03 8.81
N LEU A 170 10.53 0.85 8.37
CA LEU A 170 9.39 1.27 9.20
C LEU A 170 8.43 0.10 9.46
N GLY A 171 8.43 -0.91 8.58
CA GLY A 171 7.65 -2.13 8.79
C GLY A 171 8.25 -2.99 9.89
N THR A 172 9.55 -3.25 9.83
CA THR A 172 10.26 -3.97 10.89
C THR A 172 10.11 -3.24 12.24
N TYR A 173 10.19 -1.92 12.24
CA TYR A 173 9.97 -1.12 13.45
C TYR A 173 8.56 -1.35 14.04
N PHE A 174 7.51 -1.39 13.22
CA PHE A 174 6.15 -1.70 13.65
C PHE A 174 6.04 -3.13 14.17
N GLU A 175 6.60 -4.09 13.44
CA GLU A 175 6.55 -5.52 13.77
C GLU A 175 7.23 -5.80 15.12
N GLU A 176 8.37 -5.21 15.39
CA GLU A 176 9.11 -5.35 16.65
C GLU A 176 8.37 -4.64 17.80
N THR A 177 7.80 -3.47 17.54
CA THR A 177 7.09 -2.69 18.57
C THR A 177 5.81 -3.37 19.03
N PHE A 178 5.05 -3.99 18.10
CA PHE A 178 3.71 -4.53 18.39
C PHE A 178 3.63 -6.06 18.30
N ASN A 179 4.70 -6.75 17.93
CA ASN A 179 4.73 -8.18 17.66
C ASN A 179 3.58 -8.64 16.73
N ALA A 180 3.35 -7.90 15.68
CA ALA A 180 2.27 -8.09 14.71
C ALA A 180 2.74 -7.90 13.28
N PRO A 181 2.14 -8.57 12.26
CA PRO A 181 2.44 -8.25 10.87
C PRO A 181 2.04 -6.80 10.56
N ILE A 182 2.78 -6.15 9.65
CA ILE A 182 2.43 -4.79 9.27
C ILE A 182 1.24 -4.76 8.29
N PRO A 183 0.15 -4.03 8.59
CA PRO A 183 -0.94 -3.79 7.65
C PRO A 183 -0.63 -2.55 6.79
N LEU A 184 -0.55 -2.72 5.47
CA LEU A 184 -0.21 -1.64 4.54
C LEU A 184 -1.44 -1.05 3.86
N GLY A 185 -2.29 -1.90 3.30
CA GLY A 185 -3.50 -1.47 2.62
C GLY A 185 -4.53 -2.59 2.45
N GLY A 186 -5.78 -2.21 2.25
CA GLY A 186 -6.90 -3.13 2.09
C GLY A 186 -7.94 -2.64 1.12
N ILE A 187 -8.96 -3.45 0.90
CA ILE A 187 -10.11 -3.10 0.07
C ILE A 187 -11.27 -2.72 0.97
N ILE A 188 -11.94 -1.63 0.63
CA ILE A 188 -13.14 -1.15 1.31
C ILE A 188 -14.35 -1.19 0.38
N ALA A 189 -15.52 -1.41 0.98
CA ALA A 189 -16.81 -1.31 0.32
C ALA A 189 -17.66 -0.24 1.03
N ARG A 190 -18.29 0.67 0.27
CA ARG A 190 -19.13 1.73 0.85
C ARG A 190 -20.39 1.14 1.45
N ASN A 191 -20.78 1.63 2.63
CA ASN A 191 -21.89 1.07 3.44
C ASN A 191 -23.29 1.18 2.81
N ASP A 192 -23.45 1.96 1.73
CA ASP A 192 -24.69 2.01 0.96
C ASP A 192 -24.81 0.91 -0.12
N VAL A 193 -23.74 0.14 -0.34
CA VAL A 193 -23.78 -1.08 -1.17
C VAL A 193 -24.48 -2.18 -0.39
N ASN A 194 -25.32 -2.95 -1.07
CA ASN A 194 -26.05 -4.06 -0.44
C ASN A 194 -25.05 -5.10 0.14
N GLU A 195 -25.30 -5.57 1.37
CA GLU A 195 -24.43 -6.52 2.07
C GLU A 195 -24.16 -7.82 1.27
N LYS A 196 -25.16 -8.31 0.51
CA LYS A 196 -24.99 -9.47 -0.35
C LYS A 196 -23.99 -9.19 -1.49
N ASP A 197 -24.06 -8.00 -2.07
CA ASP A 197 -23.15 -7.60 -3.13
C ASP A 197 -21.74 -7.42 -2.57
N ILE A 198 -21.59 -6.85 -1.38
CA ILE A 198 -20.30 -6.74 -0.67
C ILE A 198 -19.70 -8.13 -0.46
N ALA A 199 -20.47 -9.08 0.06
CA ALA A 199 -19.99 -10.45 0.31
C ALA A 199 -19.61 -11.18 -0.99
N ILE A 200 -20.38 -10.96 -2.07
CA ILE A 200 -20.06 -11.56 -3.38
C ILE A 200 -18.78 -10.94 -3.95
N VAL A 201 -18.62 -9.62 -3.89
CA VAL A 201 -17.42 -8.95 -4.40
C VAL A 201 -16.17 -9.36 -3.61
N ASP A 202 -16.27 -9.49 -2.28
CA ASP A 202 -15.18 -10.00 -1.43
C ASP A 202 -14.75 -11.41 -1.86
N ASP A 203 -15.73 -12.33 -2.06
CA ASP A 203 -15.48 -13.69 -2.57
C ASP A 203 -14.88 -13.69 -3.99
N LEU A 204 -15.35 -12.81 -4.88
CA LEU A 204 -14.80 -12.69 -6.24
C LEU A 204 -13.34 -12.18 -6.22
N ILE A 205 -12.99 -11.25 -5.33
CA ILE A 205 -11.60 -10.81 -5.15
C ILE A 205 -10.75 -11.98 -4.65
N LYS A 206 -11.22 -12.74 -3.68
CA LYS A 206 -10.56 -13.96 -3.21
C LYS A 206 -10.30 -14.95 -4.34
N GLN A 207 -11.32 -15.25 -5.15
CA GLN A 207 -11.20 -16.14 -6.30
C GLN A 207 -10.21 -15.59 -7.34
N SER A 208 -10.18 -14.27 -7.56
CA SER A 208 -9.24 -13.63 -8.47
C SER A 208 -7.79 -13.82 -8.01
N VAL A 209 -7.50 -13.64 -6.71
CA VAL A 209 -6.17 -13.89 -6.13
C VAL A 209 -5.78 -15.37 -6.29
N GLN A 210 -6.68 -16.30 -5.98
CA GLN A 210 -6.43 -17.73 -6.11
C GLN A 210 -6.16 -18.13 -7.57
N TYR A 211 -6.94 -17.59 -8.52
CA TYR A 211 -6.72 -17.78 -9.93
C TYR A 211 -5.35 -17.25 -10.37
N ALA A 212 -4.97 -16.05 -9.90
CA ALA A 212 -3.70 -15.43 -10.23
C ALA A 212 -2.50 -16.29 -9.80
N PHE A 213 -2.51 -16.83 -8.59
CA PHE A 213 -1.48 -17.77 -8.14
C PHE A 213 -1.43 -19.06 -8.98
N ALA A 214 -2.58 -19.61 -9.36
CA ALA A 214 -2.64 -20.86 -10.10
C ALA A 214 -2.27 -20.71 -11.59
N ASN A 215 -2.49 -19.54 -12.21
CA ASN A 215 -2.45 -19.40 -13.66
C ASN A 215 -1.58 -18.25 -14.18
N SER A 216 -1.25 -17.26 -13.34
CA SER A 216 -0.60 -16.02 -13.76
C SER A 216 0.77 -15.80 -13.09
N TYR A 217 1.17 -16.71 -12.20
CA TYR A 217 2.39 -16.55 -11.43
C TYR A 217 3.65 -16.86 -12.25
N ASP A 218 3.66 -17.96 -12.99
CA ASP A 218 4.84 -18.36 -13.76
C ASP A 218 5.08 -17.47 -15.00
N ILE A 219 3.99 -16.98 -15.61
CA ILE A 219 4.04 -16.06 -16.74
C ILE A 219 3.13 -14.89 -16.44
N LEU A 220 3.73 -13.71 -16.14
CA LEU A 220 2.96 -12.51 -15.84
C LEU A 220 2.13 -12.08 -17.05
N PRO A 221 0.80 -11.89 -16.87
CA PRO A 221 -0.08 -11.40 -17.92
C PRO A 221 0.31 -10.01 -18.43
N ASP A 222 -0.02 -9.74 -19.69
CA ASP A 222 0.22 -8.41 -20.31
C ASP A 222 -0.47 -7.28 -19.56
N TYR A 223 -1.61 -7.54 -18.93
CA TYR A 223 -2.31 -6.57 -18.09
C TYR A 223 -1.41 -6.02 -16.98
N ILE A 224 -0.66 -6.89 -16.28
CA ILE A 224 0.25 -6.48 -15.20
C ILE A 224 1.44 -5.71 -15.78
N LYS A 225 2.05 -6.24 -16.86
CA LYS A 225 3.22 -5.62 -17.50
C LYS A 225 2.90 -4.25 -18.09
N HIS A 226 1.70 -4.09 -18.66
CA HIS A 226 1.29 -2.83 -19.29
C HIS A 226 1.03 -1.70 -18.29
N HIS A 227 0.55 -2.02 -17.09
CA HIS A 227 0.22 -1.04 -16.06
C HIS A 227 1.36 -0.77 -15.07
N SER A 228 2.35 -1.66 -14.99
CA SER A 228 3.50 -1.48 -14.11
C SER A 228 4.34 -0.27 -14.53
N GLN A 229 4.78 0.52 -13.55
CA GLN A 229 5.76 1.59 -13.77
C GLN A 229 7.19 1.02 -13.90
N GLU A 230 7.45 -0.16 -13.35
CA GLU A 230 8.72 -0.85 -13.43
C GLU A 230 8.76 -1.74 -14.67
N MET A 231 9.81 -1.61 -15.47
CA MET A 231 9.96 -2.36 -16.72
C MET A 231 10.56 -3.76 -16.53
N SER A 232 11.21 -4.01 -15.39
CA SER A 232 11.84 -5.28 -15.07
C SER A 232 10.81 -6.29 -14.56
N GLU A 233 10.59 -7.37 -15.30
CA GLU A 233 9.71 -8.47 -14.85
C GLU A 233 10.19 -9.09 -13.53
N GLN A 234 11.50 -9.11 -13.29
CA GLN A 234 12.07 -9.58 -12.04
C GLN A 234 11.61 -8.71 -10.86
N VAL A 235 11.63 -7.38 -11.00
CA VAL A 235 11.17 -6.45 -9.94
C VAL A 235 9.67 -6.54 -9.76
N MET A 236 8.88 -6.69 -10.85
CA MET A 236 7.44 -6.92 -10.75
C MET A 236 7.13 -8.18 -9.93
N ARG A 237 7.87 -9.29 -10.16
CA ARG A 237 7.71 -10.53 -9.38
C ARG A 237 8.09 -10.35 -7.92
N GLN A 238 9.21 -9.71 -7.63
CA GLN A 238 9.61 -9.39 -6.25
C GLN A 238 8.55 -8.56 -5.54
N HIS A 239 7.90 -7.64 -6.24
CA HIS A 239 6.80 -6.84 -5.71
C HIS A 239 5.57 -7.71 -5.41
N ILE A 240 5.18 -8.59 -6.34
CA ILE A 240 4.06 -9.53 -6.13
C ILE A 240 4.37 -10.45 -4.94
N ASP A 241 5.53 -11.10 -4.93
CA ASP A 241 5.95 -12.04 -3.87
C ASP A 241 5.95 -11.39 -2.48
N LEU A 242 6.30 -10.11 -2.41
CA LEU A 242 6.37 -9.38 -1.15
C LEU A 242 4.97 -9.01 -0.62
N TYR A 243 4.06 -8.58 -1.49
CA TYR A 243 2.81 -7.95 -1.08
C TYR A 243 1.57 -8.84 -1.24
N VAL A 244 1.64 -9.92 -2.03
CA VAL A 244 0.52 -10.84 -2.27
C VAL A 244 0.82 -12.18 -1.62
N ASN A 245 0.03 -12.55 -0.62
CA ASN A 245 0.26 -13.73 0.21
C ASN A 245 -1.07 -14.24 0.81
N ASP A 246 -1.00 -15.13 1.80
CA ASP A 246 -2.18 -15.70 2.45
C ASP A 246 -3.12 -14.63 3.06
N PHE A 247 -2.57 -13.52 3.58
CA PHE A 247 -3.39 -12.39 4.06
C PHE A 247 -4.15 -11.69 2.92
N THR A 248 -3.66 -11.79 1.69
CA THR A 248 -4.37 -11.24 0.51
C THR A 248 -5.57 -12.09 0.14
N ILE A 249 -5.51 -13.40 0.38
CA ILE A 249 -6.63 -14.33 0.21
C ILE A 249 -7.67 -14.13 1.31
N ASP A 250 -7.20 -14.04 2.55
CA ASP A 250 -8.05 -13.80 3.73
C ASP A 250 -7.21 -13.20 4.86
N MET A 251 -7.56 -11.99 5.31
CA MET A 251 -6.79 -11.33 6.37
C MET A 251 -6.87 -12.05 7.72
N GLY A 252 -7.93 -12.82 7.97
CA GLY A 252 -8.14 -13.59 9.19
C GLY A 252 -8.12 -12.74 10.47
N ASP A 253 -8.11 -13.39 11.62
CA ASP A 253 -8.08 -12.70 12.93
C ASP A 253 -6.74 -12.00 13.18
N THR A 254 -5.64 -12.55 12.69
CA THR A 254 -4.31 -11.96 12.84
C THR A 254 -4.22 -10.62 12.09
N GLY A 255 -4.71 -10.57 10.87
CA GLY A 255 -4.75 -9.33 10.10
C GLY A 255 -5.67 -8.28 10.73
N ARG A 256 -6.86 -8.68 11.20
CA ARG A 256 -7.79 -7.77 11.90
C ARG A 256 -7.17 -7.16 13.16
N LYS A 257 -6.46 -7.95 13.97
CA LYS A 257 -5.75 -7.47 15.16
C LYS A 257 -4.64 -6.50 14.81
N ALA A 258 -3.89 -6.75 13.72
CA ALA A 258 -2.84 -5.86 13.26
C ALA A 258 -3.41 -4.51 12.78
N ILE A 259 -4.54 -4.52 12.07
CA ILE A 259 -5.25 -3.31 11.64
C ILE A 259 -5.76 -2.54 12.85
N GLN A 260 -6.33 -3.21 13.84
CA GLN A 260 -6.78 -2.57 15.08
C GLN A 260 -5.62 -1.90 15.83
N GLN A 261 -4.45 -2.54 15.84
CA GLN A 261 -3.24 -1.95 16.45
C GLN A 261 -2.80 -0.69 15.71
N LEU A 262 -2.84 -0.70 14.38
CA LEU A 262 -2.52 0.49 13.57
C LEU A 262 -3.53 1.63 13.81
N GLU A 263 -4.82 1.30 13.95
CA GLU A 263 -5.88 2.26 14.31
C GLU A 263 -5.66 2.89 15.69
N ASN A 264 -5.26 2.09 16.68
CA ASN A 264 -4.89 2.58 18.00
C ASN A 264 -3.71 3.56 17.93
N THR A 265 -2.68 3.21 17.17
CA THR A 265 -1.51 4.06 16.90
C THR A 265 -1.91 5.40 16.27
N PHE A 266 -2.80 5.37 15.26
CA PHE A 266 -3.35 6.58 14.65
C PHE A 266 -4.04 7.47 15.70
N SER A 267 -4.84 6.86 16.57
CA SER A 267 -5.58 7.59 17.61
C SER A 267 -4.65 8.20 18.67
N GLU A 268 -3.53 7.57 18.97
CA GLU A 268 -2.53 8.07 19.91
C GLU A 268 -1.74 9.25 19.35
N LEU A 269 -1.36 9.19 18.08
CA LEU A 269 -0.62 10.26 17.42
C LEU A 269 -1.45 11.52 17.13
N ASN A 270 -2.78 11.42 17.18
CA ASN A 270 -3.70 12.53 16.91
C ASN A 270 -4.42 13.06 18.18
N LYS A 271 -3.93 12.72 19.38
CA LYS A 271 -4.35 13.31 20.65
C LYS A 271 -3.60 14.62 20.91
#